data_62df3c3c3c1b3a3240d56aef5237644a
#
_entry.id   62df3c3c3c1b3a3240d56aef5237644a
#
_cell.length_a   1.000
_cell.length_b   1.000
_cell.length_c   1.000
_cell.angle_alpha   90.00
_cell.angle_beta   90.00
_cell.angle_gamma   90.00
#
_symmetry.space_group_name_H-M   'P 1'
#
loop_
_entity.id
_entity.type
_entity.pdbx_description
1 polymer ?
#
loop_
_entity_poly.entity_id
_entity_poly.type
_entity_poly.pdbx_seq_one_letter_code
_entity_poly.pdbx_strand_id
1 'polypeptide(L)'
;LRTPASYRIMQYNILHQKAGWGSETYLSLGLKARAQSVVQAINEAAPDVLVLAERHDEWAGITVDYSDTVDLAALLGSRYAFAENRIENGATVNRTPIVYKTDQFRCVESGSAELGEEMDFSKSQNKRVVSYAVLEDISDSESNGVRFVVFATHWSSGTDAAALAELHGKQAESMSRIMREVLSHDDYARLPVVVAGDFNTYYSSEAYQRLLTDGGLTDAEASENGVDAVRAWIVDHIATARCRTDSFAFMETEATKTASDHYPIYCNIKIGG
;
A
#
# COMPACT_ATOMS: atom_id res chain seq x y z
N LEU A 1 -0.98 29.24 15.48
CA LEU A 1 -1.21 28.18 14.49
C LEU A 1 -0.03 27.19 14.64
N ARG A 2 -0.33 25.91 14.89
CA ARG A 2 0.70 24.86 14.88
C ARG A 2 1.22 24.68 13.45
N THR A 3 2.51 24.41 13.29
CA THR A 3 3.08 24.00 12.02
C THR A 3 2.42 22.66 11.59
N PRO A 4 1.94 22.52 10.34
CA PRO A 4 1.38 21.26 9.89
C PRO A 4 2.40 20.13 9.98
N ALA A 5 1.99 18.98 10.52
CA ALA A 5 2.80 17.77 10.45
C ALA A 5 2.92 17.30 8.99
N SER A 6 4.11 16.90 8.56
CA SER A 6 4.37 16.44 7.20
C SER A 6 4.99 15.05 7.23
N TYR A 7 4.40 14.12 6.48
CA TYR A 7 4.85 12.73 6.43
C TYR A 7 4.91 12.23 4.99
N ARG A 8 5.93 11.46 4.66
CA ARG A 8 6.09 10.81 3.36
C ARG A 8 5.46 9.44 3.39
N ILE A 9 4.49 9.24 2.50
CA ILE A 9 3.80 7.97 2.28
C ILE A 9 4.28 7.38 0.96
N MET A 10 4.69 6.12 0.96
CA MET A 10 5.15 5.39 -0.22
C MET A 10 4.28 4.16 -0.45
N GLN A 11 3.94 3.89 -1.70
CA GLN A 11 3.34 2.64 -2.16
C GLN A 11 4.34 1.90 -3.04
N TYR A 12 4.52 0.59 -2.81
CA TYR A 12 5.41 -0.23 -3.63
C TYR A 12 4.93 -1.69 -3.73
N ASN A 13 4.58 -2.13 -4.93
CA ASN A 13 4.46 -3.56 -5.25
C ASN A 13 5.88 -4.10 -5.50
N ILE A 14 6.36 -5.01 -4.64
CA ILE A 14 7.73 -5.52 -4.66
C ILE A 14 7.90 -6.80 -5.49
N LEU A 15 6.85 -7.25 -6.13
CA LEU A 15 6.76 -8.47 -6.94
C LEU A 15 7.21 -9.72 -6.17
N HIS A 16 6.32 -10.67 -5.96
CA HIS A 16 6.66 -12.01 -5.45
C HIS A 16 7.63 -12.75 -6.40
N GLN A 17 8.16 -13.90 -6.03
CA GLN A 17 9.20 -14.62 -6.81
C GLN A 17 8.66 -15.86 -7.54
N LYS A 18 7.36 -16.13 -7.54
CA LYS A 18 6.80 -17.34 -8.16
C LYS A 18 6.75 -17.20 -9.68
N ALA A 19 7.48 -18.06 -10.40
CA ALA A 19 7.49 -18.10 -11.86
C ALA A 19 6.09 -18.25 -12.45
N GLY A 20 5.85 -17.58 -13.58
CA GLY A 20 4.56 -17.59 -14.27
C GLY A 20 3.49 -16.67 -13.66
N TRP A 21 3.80 -15.96 -12.57
CA TRP A 21 2.88 -15.05 -11.87
C TRP A 21 3.32 -13.58 -11.91
N GLY A 22 4.40 -13.28 -12.60
CA GLY A 22 4.94 -11.94 -12.75
C GLY A 22 5.91 -11.85 -13.92
N SER A 23 6.61 -10.73 -14.04
CA SER A 23 7.57 -10.50 -15.12
C SER A 23 8.80 -11.40 -14.99
N GLU A 24 8.99 -12.31 -15.94
CA GLU A 24 10.18 -13.20 -16.00
C GLU A 24 11.49 -12.42 -16.05
N THR A 25 11.50 -11.23 -16.60
CA THR A 25 12.70 -10.35 -16.62
C THR A 25 13.20 -10.07 -15.22
N TYR A 26 12.31 -9.75 -14.28
CA TYR A 26 12.65 -9.47 -12.89
C TYR A 26 12.85 -10.76 -12.09
N LEU A 27 12.01 -11.77 -12.31
CA LEU A 27 12.11 -13.04 -11.58
C LEU A 27 13.45 -13.74 -11.84
N SER A 28 14.01 -13.63 -13.05
CA SER A 28 15.30 -14.20 -13.42
C SER A 28 16.50 -13.57 -12.69
N LEU A 29 16.37 -12.37 -12.15
CA LEU A 29 17.42 -11.73 -11.35
C LEU A 29 17.61 -12.39 -9.98
N GLY A 30 16.63 -13.15 -9.51
CA GLY A 30 16.61 -13.80 -8.21
C GLY A 30 16.25 -12.86 -7.05
N LEU A 31 15.62 -13.45 -6.04
CA LEU A 31 15.03 -12.70 -4.92
C LEU A 31 16.07 -11.88 -4.13
N LYS A 32 17.25 -12.46 -3.86
CA LYS A 32 18.29 -11.77 -3.06
C LYS A 32 18.80 -10.49 -3.73
N ALA A 33 19.03 -10.52 -5.03
CA ALA A 33 19.46 -9.35 -5.79
C ALA A 33 18.35 -8.29 -5.83
N ARG A 34 17.11 -8.69 -6.10
CA ARG A 34 15.97 -7.80 -6.11
C ARG A 34 15.71 -7.17 -4.73
N ALA A 35 15.87 -7.94 -3.66
CA ALA A 35 15.69 -7.43 -2.30
C ALA A 35 16.67 -6.30 -1.97
N GLN A 36 17.90 -6.36 -2.42
CA GLN A 36 18.86 -5.27 -2.28
C GLN A 36 18.38 -4.01 -3.01
N SER A 37 17.88 -4.16 -4.23
CA SER A 37 17.32 -3.05 -5.02
C SER A 37 16.05 -2.47 -4.38
N VAL A 38 15.15 -3.30 -3.85
CA VAL A 38 13.95 -2.86 -3.11
C VAL A 38 14.36 -2.05 -1.87
N VAL A 39 15.28 -2.55 -1.07
CA VAL A 39 15.76 -1.85 0.13
C VAL A 39 16.46 -0.54 -0.23
N GLN A 40 17.25 -0.53 -1.30
CA GLN A 40 17.88 0.69 -1.80
C GLN A 40 16.82 1.73 -2.20
N ALA A 41 15.80 1.34 -2.97
CA ALA A 41 14.71 2.23 -3.36
C ALA A 41 13.97 2.81 -2.16
N ILE A 42 13.67 1.99 -1.14
CA ILE A 42 13.06 2.42 0.11
C ILE A 42 13.96 3.42 0.85
N ASN A 43 15.27 3.16 0.91
CA ASN A 43 16.21 4.05 1.55
C ASN A 43 16.36 5.40 0.82
N GLU A 44 16.35 5.40 -0.51
CA GLU A 44 16.38 6.61 -1.34
C GLU A 44 15.12 7.47 -1.14
N ALA A 45 13.95 6.85 -1.10
CA ALA A 45 12.68 7.54 -0.84
C ALA A 45 12.56 7.97 0.63
N ALA A 46 13.14 7.20 1.55
CA ALA A 46 13.09 7.40 3.00
C ALA A 46 11.67 7.67 3.54
N PRO A 47 10.65 6.83 3.20
CA PRO A 47 9.28 7.08 3.59
C PRO A 47 9.11 7.00 5.12
N ASP A 48 8.16 7.77 5.64
CA ASP A 48 7.75 7.67 7.04
C ASP A 48 6.76 6.52 7.24
N VAL A 49 5.93 6.29 6.20
CA VAL A 49 5.02 5.14 6.10
C VAL A 49 5.14 4.53 4.71
N LEU A 50 5.24 3.21 4.66
CA LEU A 50 5.38 2.42 3.45
C LEU A 50 4.26 1.38 3.40
N VAL A 51 3.52 1.36 2.30
CA VAL A 51 2.57 0.30 1.97
C VAL A 51 3.22 -0.60 0.92
N LEU A 52 3.26 -1.89 1.19
CA LEU A 52 3.77 -2.88 0.26
C LEU A 52 2.63 -3.68 -0.39
N ALA A 53 2.86 -4.16 -1.59
CA ALA A 53 2.07 -5.22 -2.20
C ALA A 53 2.99 -6.37 -2.63
N GLU A 54 2.42 -7.58 -2.70
CA GLU A 54 3.11 -8.83 -3.05
C GLU A 54 4.24 -9.26 -2.12
N ARG A 55 4.21 -8.83 -0.85
CA ARG A 55 5.10 -9.39 0.17
C ARG A 55 4.62 -10.79 0.56
N HIS A 56 4.99 -11.80 -0.23
CA HIS A 56 4.66 -13.20 0.03
C HIS A 56 5.65 -13.83 1.04
N ASP A 57 5.50 -15.13 1.28
CA ASP A 57 6.24 -15.89 2.29
C ASP A 57 7.75 -15.80 2.10
N GLU A 58 8.23 -15.84 0.85
CA GLU A 58 9.65 -15.72 0.52
C GLU A 58 10.26 -14.37 0.91
N TRP A 59 9.48 -13.30 0.95
CA TRP A 59 9.88 -11.98 1.42
C TRP A 59 9.87 -11.84 2.94
N ALA A 60 9.30 -12.83 3.64
CA ALA A 60 9.20 -12.86 5.09
C ALA A 60 10.14 -13.88 5.75
N GLY A 61 11.13 -14.39 5.02
CA GLY A 61 12.07 -15.39 5.50
C GLY A 61 11.46 -16.80 5.65
N ILE A 62 10.25 -17.03 5.14
CA ILE A 62 9.58 -18.33 5.21
C ILE A 62 9.97 -19.15 4.00
N THR A 63 10.47 -20.37 4.25
CA THR A 63 10.93 -21.27 3.20
C THR A 63 9.79 -21.63 2.24
N VAL A 64 10.06 -21.48 0.96
CA VAL A 64 9.22 -21.89 -0.17
C VAL A 64 10.01 -22.81 -1.09
N ASP A 65 9.33 -23.57 -1.92
CA ASP A 65 9.94 -24.58 -2.79
C ASP A 65 10.40 -24.04 -4.17
N TYR A 66 10.07 -22.78 -4.48
CA TYR A 66 10.29 -22.16 -5.79
C TYR A 66 11.34 -21.05 -5.80
N SER A 67 11.83 -20.60 -4.66
CA SER A 67 12.88 -19.57 -4.59
C SER A 67 13.68 -19.61 -3.28
N ASP A 68 14.81 -18.88 -3.27
CA ASP A 68 15.44 -18.43 -2.03
C ASP A 68 14.48 -17.54 -1.24
N THR A 69 14.75 -17.37 0.04
CA THR A 69 14.01 -16.48 0.93
C THR A 69 14.86 -15.30 1.38
N VAL A 70 14.20 -14.19 1.66
CA VAL A 70 14.77 -13.02 2.34
C VAL A 70 13.82 -12.58 3.45
N ASP A 71 14.36 -12.09 4.54
CA ASP A 71 13.58 -11.41 5.57
C ASP A 71 13.66 -9.90 5.35
N LEU A 72 12.65 -9.35 4.68
CA LEU A 72 12.60 -7.91 4.38
C LEU A 72 12.58 -7.06 5.66
N ALA A 73 11.93 -7.54 6.72
CA ALA A 73 11.91 -6.81 7.99
C ALA A 73 13.31 -6.71 8.59
N ALA A 74 14.08 -7.80 8.56
CA ALA A 74 15.48 -7.79 8.98
C ALA A 74 16.36 -6.89 8.11
N LEU A 75 16.13 -6.86 6.79
CA LEU A 75 16.87 -6.00 5.86
C LEU A 75 16.58 -4.50 6.07
N LEU A 76 15.34 -4.13 6.41
CA LEU A 76 14.96 -2.76 6.74
C LEU A 76 15.48 -2.34 8.14
N GLY A 77 15.75 -3.32 9.01
CA GLY A 77 16.29 -3.11 10.35
C GLY A 77 15.30 -2.47 11.32
N SER A 78 15.80 -2.12 12.51
CA SER A 78 14.98 -1.59 13.61
C SER A 78 14.35 -0.21 13.34
N ARG A 79 14.76 0.46 12.25
CA ARG A 79 14.19 1.75 11.85
C ARG A 79 12.74 1.64 11.40
N TYR A 80 12.32 0.48 10.93
CA TYR A 80 10.97 0.22 10.46
C TYR A 80 10.32 -0.93 11.23
N ALA A 81 9.03 -0.80 11.49
CA ALA A 81 8.19 -1.85 12.03
C ALA A 81 7.01 -2.13 11.09
N PHE A 82 6.57 -3.36 11.07
CA PHE A 82 5.36 -3.80 10.37
C PHE A 82 4.19 -3.72 11.33
N ALA A 83 3.10 -3.07 10.93
CA ALA A 83 1.87 -3.12 11.71
C ALA A 83 1.39 -4.58 11.80
N GLU A 84 1.10 -5.05 13.00
CA GLU A 84 0.57 -6.38 13.22
C GLU A 84 -0.86 -6.46 12.69
N ASN A 85 -1.02 -6.99 11.49
CA ASN A 85 -2.33 -7.21 10.89
C ASN A 85 -2.73 -8.67 11.04
N ARG A 86 -3.92 -8.90 11.58
CA ARG A 86 -4.48 -10.23 11.66
C ARG A 86 -4.99 -10.65 10.28
N ILE A 87 -4.50 -11.77 9.77
CA ILE A 87 -4.91 -12.35 8.49
C ILE A 87 -5.86 -13.51 8.77
N GLU A 88 -7.08 -13.45 8.22
CA GLU A 88 -8.13 -14.41 8.55
C GLU A 88 -8.28 -15.57 7.53
N ASN A 89 -7.56 -15.57 6.44
CA ASN A 89 -7.78 -16.51 5.33
C ASN A 89 -6.74 -17.63 5.18
N GLY A 90 -6.00 -17.94 6.25
CA GLY A 90 -5.00 -19.01 6.22
C GLY A 90 -3.69 -18.65 5.48
N ALA A 91 -3.49 -17.39 5.10
CA ALA A 91 -2.19 -16.92 4.63
C ALA A 91 -1.19 -16.90 5.79
N THR A 92 0.07 -17.20 5.50
CA THR A 92 1.14 -17.24 6.50
C THR A 92 1.61 -15.85 6.90
N VAL A 93 1.51 -14.89 5.96
CA VAL A 93 1.93 -13.49 6.16
C VAL A 93 0.91 -12.52 5.57
N ASN A 94 0.92 -11.29 6.07
CA ASN A 94 0.24 -10.19 5.40
C ASN A 94 1.01 -9.81 4.13
N ARG A 95 0.36 -9.92 2.97
CA ARG A 95 0.94 -9.63 1.65
C ARG A 95 0.86 -8.15 1.28
N THR A 96 0.04 -7.39 2.01
CA THR A 96 -0.13 -5.93 1.87
C THR A 96 0.09 -5.23 3.21
N PRO A 97 1.30 -5.36 3.80
CA PRO A 97 1.56 -4.78 5.10
C PRO A 97 1.71 -3.25 5.03
N ILE A 98 1.37 -2.62 6.16
CA ILE A 98 1.71 -1.24 6.46
C ILE A 98 2.98 -1.25 7.30
N VAL A 99 3.97 -0.49 6.87
CA VAL A 99 5.29 -0.39 7.50
C VAL A 99 5.52 1.06 7.88
N TYR A 100 6.06 1.32 9.06
CA TYR A 100 6.24 2.67 9.57
C TYR A 100 7.57 2.85 10.30
N LYS A 101 8.10 4.07 10.32
CA LYS A 101 9.30 4.42 11.10
C LYS A 101 9.03 4.35 12.59
N THR A 102 9.89 3.64 13.32
CA THR A 102 9.74 3.38 14.76
C THR A 102 10.11 4.56 15.64
N ASP A 103 10.95 5.46 15.16
CA ASP A 103 11.32 6.71 15.83
C ASP A 103 10.28 7.83 15.63
N GLN A 104 9.38 7.65 14.63
CA GLN A 104 8.35 8.62 14.31
C GLN A 104 6.97 8.18 14.81
N PHE A 105 6.66 6.87 14.75
CA PHE A 105 5.31 6.40 15.01
C PHE A 105 5.25 5.22 15.96
N ARG A 106 4.12 5.11 16.65
CA ARG A 106 3.59 3.86 17.19
C ARG A 106 2.31 3.46 16.47
N CYS A 107 2.09 2.17 16.31
CA CYS A 107 0.82 1.63 15.88
C CYS A 107 -0.12 1.52 17.08
N VAL A 108 -1.21 2.27 17.06
CA VAL A 108 -2.22 2.27 18.14
C VAL A 108 -3.16 1.09 17.99
N GLU A 109 -3.56 0.82 16.75
CA GLU A 109 -4.43 -0.29 16.38
C GLU A 109 -4.12 -0.71 14.95
N SER A 110 -4.28 -2.00 14.66
CA SER A 110 -4.20 -2.53 13.30
C SER A 110 -5.11 -3.72 13.12
N GLY A 111 -5.50 -3.96 11.88
CA GLY A 111 -6.32 -5.11 11.52
C GLY A 111 -6.36 -5.32 10.02
N SER A 112 -7.11 -6.35 9.61
CA SER A 112 -7.38 -6.62 8.20
C SER A 112 -8.79 -7.21 8.03
N ALA A 113 -9.38 -7.00 6.86
CA ALA A 113 -10.65 -7.57 6.46
C ALA A 113 -10.60 -8.03 5.01
N GLU A 114 -11.34 -9.09 4.69
CA GLU A 114 -11.45 -9.59 3.33
C GLU A 114 -12.26 -8.62 2.45
N LEU A 115 -11.80 -8.40 1.21
CA LEU A 115 -12.52 -7.62 0.21
C LEU A 115 -13.76 -8.33 -0.36
N GLY A 116 -14.03 -9.57 0.08
CA GLY A 116 -15.12 -10.40 -0.41
C GLY A 116 -14.73 -11.28 -1.58
N GLU A 117 -15.68 -11.55 -2.47
CA GLU A 117 -15.52 -12.52 -3.54
C GLU A 117 -14.31 -12.19 -4.44
N GLU A 118 -13.45 -13.19 -4.63
CA GLU A 118 -12.49 -13.20 -5.71
C GLU A 118 -13.14 -13.75 -6.97
N MET A 119 -12.68 -13.31 -8.13
CA MET A 119 -12.94 -14.07 -9.33
C MET A 119 -12.31 -15.45 -9.16
N ASP A 120 -13.06 -16.50 -9.45
CA ASP A 120 -12.60 -17.89 -9.42
C ASP A 120 -11.55 -18.12 -10.53
N PHE A 121 -10.38 -17.51 -10.36
CA PHE A 121 -9.20 -17.89 -11.11
C PHE A 121 -8.65 -19.17 -10.52
N SER A 122 -9.37 -20.28 -10.74
CA SER A 122 -8.90 -21.62 -10.41
C SER A 122 -8.25 -21.74 -9.02
N LYS A 123 -9.06 -21.63 -7.97
CA LYS A 123 -8.73 -22.17 -6.64
C LYS A 123 -7.51 -21.58 -5.92
N SER A 124 -7.09 -20.36 -6.21
CA SER A 124 -6.12 -19.70 -5.34
C SER A 124 -6.83 -19.30 -4.05
N GLN A 125 -6.42 -19.90 -2.95
CA GLN A 125 -7.00 -19.72 -1.62
C GLN A 125 -6.69 -18.34 -1.00
N ASN A 126 -6.17 -17.41 -1.78
CA ASN A 126 -5.68 -16.13 -1.28
C ASN A 126 -6.69 -15.02 -1.57
N LYS A 127 -7.65 -14.86 -0.70
CA LYS A 127 -8.57 -13.75 -0.77
C LYS A 127 -7.83 -12.43 -0.63
N ARG A 128 -8.24 -11.44 -1.43
CA ARG A 128 -7.74 -10.08 -1.31
C ARG A 128 -8.23 -9.45 -0.03
N VAL A 129 -7.37 -8.66 0.60
CA VAL A 129 -7.66 -8.04 1.89
C VAL A 129 -7.42 -6.53 1.84
N VAL A 130 -8.06 -5.83 2.77
CA VAL A 130 -7.66 -4.48 3.19
C VAL A 130 -7.00 -4.62 4.56
N SER A 131 -5.76 -4.14 4.68
CA SER A 131 -5.10 -3.95 5.96
C SER A 131 -5.30 -2.51 6.41
N TYR A 132 -5.41 -2.26 7.72
CA TYR A 132 -5.42 -0.90 8.25
C TYR A 132 -4.51 -0.78 9.47
N ALA A 133 -4.02 0.43 9.70
CA ALA A 133 -3.29 0.80 10.89
C ALA A 133 -3.64 2.24 11.31
N VAL A 134 -3.88 2.43 12.58
CA VAL A 134 -3.95 3.75 13.21
C VAL A 134 -2.56 4.07 13.74
N LEU A 135 -1.93 5.07 13.16
CA LEU A 135 -0.59 5.51 13.53
C LEU A 135 -0.67 6.80 14.35
N GLU A 136 0.15 6.89 15.39
CA GLU A 136 0.31 8.08 16.21
C GLU A 136 1.76 8.53 16.20
N ASP A 137 1.99 9.80 15.88
CA ASP A 137 3.31 10.42 15.96
C ASP A 137 3.77 10.51 17.41
N ILE A 138 4.91 9.90 17.70
CA ILE A 138 5.56 9.87 19.02
C ILE A 138 6.89 10.61 19.04
N SER A 139 7.25 11.31 17.96
CA SER A 139 8.49 12.07 17.88
C SER A 139 8.51 13.24 18.86
N ASP A 140 9.69 13.74 19.19
CA ASP A 140 9.89 14.92 20.05
C ASP A 140 9.61 16.24 19.32
N SER A 141 8.78 16.21 18.28
CA SER A 141 8.42 17.37 17.46
C SER A 141 7.07 17.95 17.84
N GLU A 142 6.71 19.09 17.22
CA GLU A 142 5.38 19.70 17.37
C GLU A 142 4.23 18.80 16.85
N SER A 143 4.56 17.77 16.07
CA SER A 143 3.61 16.77 15.53
C SER A 143 3.29 15.65 16.52
N ASN A 144 3.96 15.58 17.67
CA ASN A 144 3.68 14.57 18.70
C ASN A 144 2.18 14.48 19.02
N GLY A 145 1.65 13.25 19.01
CA GLY A 145 0.23 12.97 19.24
C GLY A 145 -0.68 13.15 18.02
N VAL A 146 -0.13 13.54 16.86
CA VAL A 146 -0.90 13.53 15.60
C VAL A 146 -1.22 12.08 15.23
N ARG A 147 -2.51 11.81 14.94
CA ARG A 147 -2.99 10.48 14.51
C ARG A 147 -3.56 10.54 13.12
N PHE A 148 -3.43 9.43 12.39
CA PHE A 148 -4.10 9.20 11.11
C PHE A 148 -4.27 7.70 10.86
N VAL A 149 -5.18 7.36 9.94
CA VAL A 149 -5.45 5.96 9.57
C VAL A 149 -4.88 5.70 8.19
N VAL A 150 -4.17 4.58 8.05
CA VAL A 150 -3.66 4.08 6.77
C VAL A 150 -4.44 2.82 6.41
N PHE A 151 -4.91 2.74 5.18
CA PHE A 151 -5.48 1.53 4.56
C PHE A 151 -4.58 1.08 3.43
N ALA A 152 -4.27 -0.20 3.41
CA ALA A 152 -3.43 -0.85 2.40
C ALA A 152 -4.21 -1.94 1.69
N THR A 153 -4.10 -2.03 0.36
CA THR A 153 -4.82 -3.02 -0.44
C THR A 153 -4.03 -3.47 -1.66
N HIS A 154 -4.41 -4.62 -2.19
CA HIS A 154 -4.00 -5.10 -3.51
C HIS A 154 -5.22 -5.75 -4.16
N TRP A 155 -5.83 -5.06 -5.13
CA TRP A 155 -7.00 -5.57 -5.84
C TRP A 155 -6.63 -6.69 -6.81
N SER A 156 -7.62 -7.43 -7.26
CA SER A 156 -7.41 -8.56 -8.16
C SER A 156 -6.88 -8.11 -9.51
N SER A 157 -5.99 -8.91 -10.08
CA SER A 157 -5.52 -8.79 -11.46
C SER A 157 -6.18 -9.86 -12.34
N GLY A 158 -6.17 -9.67 -13.63
CA GLY A 158 -6.72 -10.66 -14.58
C GLY A 158 -6.67 -10.20 -16.02
N THR A 159 -6.97 -11.12 -16.94
CA THR A 159 -6.94 -10.86 -18.39
C THR A 159 -8.31 -10.63 -19.01
N ASP A 160 -9.40 -11.04 -18.35
CA ASP A 160 -10.76 -10.74 -18.78
C ASP A 160 -11.17 -9.36 -18.26
N ALA A 161 -11.11 -8.37 -19.12
CA ALA A 161 -11.35 -6.98 -18.76
C ALA A 161 -12.76 -6.71 -18.21
N ALA A 162 -13.78 -7.39 -18.76
CA ALA A 162 -15.17 -7.17 -18.34
C ALA A 162 -15.43 -7.78 -16.95
N ALA A 163 -15.00 -9.02 -16.74
CA ALA A 163 -15.12 -9.69 -15.47
C ALA A 163 -14.26 -8.98 -14.38
N LEU A 164 -13.08 -8.47 -14.75
CA LEU A 164 -12.23 -7.73 -13.85
C LEU A 164 -12.85 -6.39 -13.45
N ALA A 165 -13.48 -5.66 -14.36
CA ALA A 165 -14.18 -4.42 -14.07
C ALA A 165 -15.34 -4.63 -13.09
N GLU A 166 -16.14 -5.71 -13.28
CA GLU A 166 -17.21 -6.08 -12.33
C GLU A 166 -16.63 -6.38 -10.93
N LEU A 167 -15.54 -7.16 -10.88
CA LEU A 167 -14.89 -7.51 -9.63
C LEU A 167 -14.33 -6.27 -8.92
N HIS A 168 -13.66 -5.39 -9.65
CA HIS A 168 -13.14 -4.13 -9.08
C HIS A 168 -14.28 -3.26 -8.52
N GLY A 169 -15.45 -3.25 -9.17
CA GLY A 169 -16.65 -2.59 -8.63
C GLY A 169 -17.06 -3.16 -7.26
N LYS A 170 -17.08 -4.48 -7.11
CA LYS A 170 -17.36 -5.17 -5.84
C LYS A 170 -16.26 -4.90 -4.79
N GLN A 171 -15.00 -4.89 -5.21
CA GLN A 171 -13.87 -4.60 -4.31
C GLN A 171 -13.90 -3.15 -3.83
N ALA A 172 -14.23 -2.20 -4.68
CA ALA A 172 -14.42 -0.79 -4.30
C ALA A 172 -15.53 -0.63 -3.25
N GLU A 173 -16.67 -1.29 -3.46
CA GLU A 173 -17.79 -1.27 -2.52
C GLU A 173 -17.43 -1.88 -1.15
N SER A 174 -16.78 -3.06 -1.17
CA SER A 174 -16.31 -3.73 0.05
C SER A 174 -15.28 -2.89 0.79
N MET A 175 -14.32 -2.30 0.09
CA MET A 175 -13.31 -1.43 0.69
C MET A 175 -13.95 -0.19 1.32
N SER A 176 -14.89 0.45 0.63
CA SER A 176 -15.63 1.60 1.16
C SER A 176 -16.41 1.23 2.42
N ARG A 177 -17.00 0.04 2.47
CA ARG A 177 -17.69 -0.48 3.66
C ARG A 177 -16.72 -0.70 4.81
N ILE A 178 -15.60 -1.38 4.58
CA ILE A 178 -14.56 -1.66 5.58
C ILE A 178 -14.01 -0.34 6.15
N MET A 179 -13.71 0.62 5.28
CA MET A 179 -13.23 1.94 5.71
C MET A 179 -14.25 2.63 6.62
N ARG A 180 -15.54 2.60 6.25
CA ARG A 180 -16.61 3.18 7.11
C ARG A 180 -16.71 2.46 8.44
N GLU A 181 -16.60 1.14 8.49
CA GLU A 181 -16.62 0.35 9.73
C GLU A 181 -15.48 0.77 10.66
N VAL A 182 -14.24 0.82 10.17
CA VAL A 182 -13.08 1.26 10.95
C VAL A 182 -13.25 2.70 11.43
N LEU A 183 -13.66 3.60 10.53
CA LEU A 183 -13.84 5.01 10.84
C LEU A 183 -15.14 5.32 11.63
N SER A 184 -16.00 4.33 11.89
CA SER A 184 -17.16 4.50 12.75
C SER A 184 -16.83 4.52 14.24
N HIS A 185 -15.61 4.09 14.60
CA HIS A 185 -15.11 4.23 15.95
C HIS A 185 -14.95 5.71 16.30
N ASP A 186 -15.49 6.15 17.43
CA ASP A 186 -15.57 7.58 17.80
C ASP A 186 -14.20 8.28 17.75
N ASP A 187 -13.14 7.58 18.16
CA ASP A 187 -11.78 8.10 18.17
C ASP A 187 -11.15 8.25 16.77
N TYR A 188 -11.73 7.60 15.76
CA TYR A 188 -11.17 7.55 14.39
C TYR A 188 -11.98 8.33 13.37
N ALA A 189 -13.23 8.66 13.68
CA ALA A 189 -14.19 9.26 12.75
C ALA A 189 -13.68 10.55 12.06
N ARG A 190 -12.82 11.30 12.73
CA ARG A 190 -12.29 12.58 12.25
C ARG A 190 -10.83 12.54 11.87
N LEU A 191 -10.16 11.39 11.99
CA LEU A 191 -8.75 11.28 11.66
C LEU A 191 -8.52 11.47 10.16
N PRO A 192 -7.39 12.05 9.77
CA PRO A 192 -6.90 11.98 8.40
C PRO A 192 -6.79 10.53 7.93
N VAL A 193 -7.04 10.30 6.66
CA VAL A 193 -7.03 8.97 6.05
C VAL A 193 -6.05 8.96 4.88
N VAL A 194 -5.27 7.89 4.82
CA VAL A 194 -4.45 7.52 3.68
C VAL A 194 -4.91 6.16 3.18
N VAL A 195 -5.12 6.04 1.90
CA VAL A 195 -5.39 4.78 1.21
C VAL A 195 -4.27 4.59 0.19
N ALA A 196 -3.57 3.46 0.23
CA ALA A 196 -2.52 3.18 -0.72
C ALA A 196 -2.55 1.70 -1.13
N GLY A 197 -2.15 1.40 -2.36
CA GLY A 197 -2.14 0.02 -2.84
C GLY A 197 -1.91 -0.08 -4.34
N ASP A 198 -1.75 -1.33 -4.77
CA ASP A 198 -1.89 -1.73 -6.15
C ASP A 198 -3.37 -2.08 -6.41
N PHE A 199 -4.05 -1.20 -7.10
CA PHE A 199 -5.48 -1.37 -7.40
C PHE A 199 -5.72 -2.19 -8.68
N ASN A 200 -4.67 -2.57 -9.41
CA ASN A 200 -4.78 -3.25 -10.69
C ASN A 200 -5.77 -2.58 -11.66
N THR A 201 -6.02 -1.30 -11.47
CA THR A 201 -6.92 -0.48 -12.30
C THR A 201 -6.42 0.94 -12.40
N TYR A 202 -6.82 1.63 -13.44
CA TYR A 202 -6.38 2.99 -13.74
C TYR A 202 -7.18 4.04 -12.98
N TYR A 203 -6.60 5.22 -12.81
CA TYR A 203 -7.29 6.38 -12.22
C TYR A 203 -8.68 6.64 -12.80
N SER A 204 -8.83 6.53 -14.13
CA SER A 204 -10.10 6.79 -14.84
C SER A 204 -11.14 5.67 -14.71
N SER A 205 -10.84 4.56 -14.06
CA SER A 205 -11.79 3.44 -13.93
C SER A 205 -12.97 3.83 -13.03
N GLU A 206 -14.16 3.35 -13.38
CA GLU A 206 -15.37 3.58 -12.58
C GLU A 206 -15.21 3.09 -11.14
N ALA A 207 -14.59 1.93 -10.95
CA ALA A 207 -14.38 1.34 -9.64
C ALA A 207 -13.50 2.24 -8.74
N TYR A 208 -12.38 2.73 -9.27
CA TYR A 208 -11.51 3.61 -8.49
C TYR A 208 -12.15 4.97 -8.22
N GLN A 209 -12.81 5.57 -9.22
CA GLN A 209 -13.56 6.82 -9.05
C GLN A 209 -14.69 6.68 -8.02
N ARG A 210 -15.36 5.52 -8.00
CA ARG A 210 -16.36 5.21 -6.98
C ARG A 210 -15.74 5.15 -5.58
N LEU A 211 -14.60 4.47 -5.41
CA LEU A 211 -13.89 4.44 -4.14
C LEU A 211 -13.52 5.85 -3.65
N LEU A 212 -13.00 6.70 -4.55
CA LEU A 212 -12.66 8.09 -4.22
C LEU A 212 -13.89 8.85 -3.74
N THR A 213 -15.01 8.74 -4.46
CA THR A 213 -16.27 9.42 -4.13
C THR A 213 -16.85 8.93 -2.82
N ASP A 214 -16.98 7.62 -2.65
CA ASP A 214 -17.59 7.00 -1.46
C ASP A 214 -16.75 7.22 -0.19
N GLY A 215 -15.43 7.28 -0.34
CA GLY A 215 -14.46 7.54 0.75
C GLY A 215 -14.21 9.02 1.04
N GLY A 216 -14.71 9.93 0.20
CA GLY A 216 -14.34 11.34 0.26
C GLY A 216 -12.82 11.55 0.08
N LEU A 217 -12.24 10.75 -0.79
CA LEU A 217 -10.80 10.69 -1.03
C LEU A 217 -10.40 11.56 -2.24
N THR A 218 -9.19 12.08 -2.20
CA THR A 218 -8.55 12.74 -3.34
C THR A 218 -7.28 11.95 -3.68
N ASP A 219 -7.14 11.58 -4.95
CA ASP A 219 -5.92 10.92 -5.44
C ASP A 219 -4.72 11.88 -5.38
N ALA A 220 -3.57 11.37 -4.94
CA ALA A 220 -2.38 12.17 -4.68
C ALA A 220 -1.76 12.73 -5.96
N GLU A 221 -1.71 11.95 -7.04
CA GLU A 221 -1.20 12.44 -8.34
C GLU A 221 -2.15 13.48 -8.93
N ALA A 222 -3.46 13.24 -8.87
CA ALA A 222 -4.46 14.20 -9.34
C ALA A 222 -4.44 15.52 -8.55
N SER A 223 -4.21 15.43 -7.24
CA SER A 223 -4.10 16.60 -6.36
C SER A 223 -2.89 17.47 -6.71
N GLU A 224 -1.76 16.86 -7.03
CA GLU A 224 -0.52 17.57 -7.30
C GLU A 224 -0.42 18.06 -8.75
N ASN A 225 -0.75 17.22 -9.71
CA ASN A 225 -0.52 17.46 -11.13
C ASN A 225 -1.77 17.93 -11.87
N GLY A 226 -2.94 17.80 -11.27
CA GLY A 226 -4.24 17.99 -11.92
C GLY A 226 -4.76 16.69 -12.57
N VAL A 227 -6.07 16.58 -12.66
CA VAL A 227 -6.76 15.37 -13.16
C VAL A 227 -6.32 14.97 -14.56
N ASP A 228 -6.11 15.96 -15.44
CA ASP A 228 -5.72 15.70 -16.83
C ASP A 228 -4.26 15.26 -16.99
N ALA A 229 -3.44 15.39 -15.94
CA ALA A 229 -2.04 15.03 -15.94
C ALA A 229 -1.75 13.71 -15.21
N VAL A 230 -2.78 13.03 -14.68
CA VAL A 230 -2.63 11.69 -14.07
C VAL A 230 -2.18 10.68 -15.12
N ARG A 231 -1.16 9.90 -14.77
CA ARG A 231 -0.63 8.87 -15.67
C ARG A 231 -1.64 7.77 -15.91
N ALA A 232 -2.10 7.64 -17.16
CA ALA A 232 -3.17 6.72 -17.56
C ALA A 232 -2.83 5.22 -17.43
N TRP A 233 -1.55 4.90 -17.22
CA TRP A 233 -1.03 3.52 -17.18
C TRP A 233 -0.62 3.06 -15.77
N ILE A 234 -0.66 3.93 -14.77
CA ILE A 234 -0.37 3.56 -13.38
C ILE A 234 -1.59 2.85 -12.78
N VAL A 235 -1.32 1.78 -12.05
CA VAL A 235 -2.30 0.99 -11.28
C VAL A 235 -2.05 1.05 -9.78
N ASP A 236 -0.91 1.60 -9.38
CA ASP A 236 -0.56 1.92 -7.99
C ASP A 236 -1.06 3.32 -7.67
N HIS A 237 -1.80 3.47 -6.58
CA HIS A 237 -2.38 4.75 -6.20
C HIS A 237 -2.19 5.05 -4.72
N ILE A 238 -2.11 6.34 -4.39
CA ILE A 238 -2.24 6.88 -3.04
C ILE A 238 -3.37 7.89 -3.08
N ALA A 239 -4.34 7.75 -2.18
CA ALA A 239 -5.45 8.69 -2.04
C ALA A 239 -5.61 9.11 -0.58
N THR A 240 -6.08 10.32 -0.33
CA THR A 240 -6.13 10.90 1.00
C THR A 240 -7.45 11.58 1.30
N ALA A 241 -7.85 11.62 2.56
CA ALA A 241 -8.94 12.44 3.05
C ALA A 241 -8.57 13.16 4.35
N ARG A 242 -9.10 14.35 4.54
CA ARG A 242 -8.89 15.19 5.74
C ARG A 242 -7.41 15.57 6.01
N CYS A 243 -6.59 15.49 4.97
CA CYS A 243 -5.23 16.04 4.94
C CYS A 243 -4.95 16.57 3.53
N ARG A 244 -3.86 17.32 3.38
CA ARG A 244 -3.44 17.83 2.06
C ARG A 244 -2.31 16.96 1.54
N THR A 245 -2.34 16.67 0.26
CA THR A 245 -1.20 16.11 -0.46
C THR A 245 -0.28 17.23 -0.91
N ASP A 246 1.00 17.04 -0.74
CA ASP A 246 2.05 17.95 -1.15
C ASP A 246 3.19 17.10 -1.72
N SER A 247 3.57 17.36 -2.96
CA SER A 247 4.55 16.57 -3.71
C SER A 247 4.12 15.12 -3.99
N PHE A 248 3.85 14.81 -5.22
CA PHE A 248 3.71 13.43 -5.70
C PHE A 248 4.93 13.10 -6.57
N ALA A 249 5.46 11.89 -6.43
CA ALA A 249 6.54 11.40 -7.25
C ALA A 249 6.32 9.96 -7.69
N PHE A 250 6.60 9.72 -8.95
CA PHE A 250 6.79 8.40 -9.54
C PHE A 250 8.29 8.14 -9.58
N MET A 251 8.75 7.10 -8.88
CA MET A 251 10.17 6.90 -8.62
C MET A 251 10.78 5.93 -9.63
N GLU A 252 11.41 6.48 -10.66
CA GLU A 252 12.20 5.73 -11.63
C GLU A 252 13.69 6.00 -11.42
N THR A 253 14.37 5.09 -10.71
CA THR A 253 15.80 5.16 -10.39
C THR A 253 16.51 3.88 -10.84
N GLU A 254 17.84 3.85 -10.78
CA GLU A 254 18.58 2.63 -11.12
C GLU A 254 18.21 1.46 -10.20
N ALA A 255 17.92 1.72 -8.92
CA ALA A 255 17.46 0.69 -7.99
C ALA A 255 16.09 0.14 -8.40
N THR A 256 15.12 1.01 -8.74
CA THR A 256 13.76 0.59 -9.07
C THR A 256 13.66 -0.19 -10.37
N LYS A 257 14.54 0.10 -11.34
CA LYS A 257 14.58 -0.60 -12.64
C LYS A 257 14.87 -2.11 -12.54
N THR A 258 15.47 -2.56 -11.45
CA THR A 258 15.83 -3.97 -11.25
C THR A 258 15.11 -4.62 -10.08
N ALA A 259 14.30 -3.88 -9.34
CA ALA A 259 13.67 -4.34 -8.13
C ALA A 259 12.35 -5.08 -8.37
N SER A 260 11.47 -4.51 -9.18
CA SER A 260 10.11 -4.99 -9.43
C SER A 260 9.66 -4.57 -10.83
N ASP A 261 8.61 -5.19 -11.34
CA ASP A 261 7.89 -4.74 -12.55
C ASP A 261 6.94 -3.55 -12.28
N HIS A 262 6.85 -3.12 -11.03
CA HIS A 262 6.26 -1.86 -10.62
C HIS A 262 7.30 -0.86 -10.17
N TYR A 263 7.07 0.41 -10.48
CA TYR A 263 7.81 1.52 -9.90
C TYR A 263 7.08 2.03 -8.65
N PRO A 264 7.80 2.32 -7.55
CA PRO A 264 7.15 2.91 -6.40
C PRO A 264 6.68 4.34 -6.66
N ILE A 265 5.61 4.71 -5.99
CA ILE A 265 5.12 6.08 -5.92
C ILE A 265 5.17 6.56 -4.48
N TYR A 266 5.37 7.86 -4.27
CA TYR A 266 5.23 8.46 -2.95
C TYR A 266 4.65 9.87 -3.04
N CYS A 267 4.06 10.32 -1.96
CA CYS A 267 3.66 11.71 -1.75
C CYS A 267 3.99 12.14 -0.33
N ASN A 268 4.05 13.45 -0.11
CA ASN A 268 4.02 13.99 1.24
C ASN A 268 2.58 14.37 1.58
N ILE A 269 2.13 14.05 2.78
CA ILE A 269 0.86 14.51 3.31
C ILE A 269 1.10 15.57 4.38
N LYS A 270 0.20 16.56 4.50
CA LYS A 270 0.21 17.57 5.57
C LYS A 270 -1.06 17.46 6.38
N ILE A 271 -0.89 17.33 7.71
CA ILE A 271 -1.96 17.19 8.69
C ILE A 271 -1.96 18.40 9.61
N GLY A 272 -3.09 19.07 9.72
CA GLY A 272 -3.23 20.30 10.49
C GLY A 272 -2.79 21.56 9.70
N GLY A 273 -3.14 22.74 10.20
CA GLY A 273 -2.88 24.04 9.60
C GLY A 273 -4.11 24.94 9.63
#